data_bb1691ba1479c12fa7393d7460aafa07
#
_entry.id   bb1691ba1479c12fa7393d7460aafa07
#
_cell.length_a   1.000
_cell.length_b   1.000
_cell.length_c   1.000
_cell.angle_alpha   90.00
_cell.angle_beta   90.00
_cell.angle_gamma   90.00
#
_symmetry.space_group_name_H-M   'P 1'
#
loop_
_entity.id
_entity.type
_entity.pdbx_description
1 polymer ?
#
loop_
_entity_poly.entity_id
_entity_poly.type
_entity_poly.pdbx_seq_one_letter_code
_entity_poly.pdbx_strand_id
1 'polypeptide(L)'
;AAALCADKASPEAIAQLDSLATEFKKAVPRMDGKRLKETDMPFHKLIVEYSGNKYLIRSYNELLPNLTMYQGSWPKFISPDQSNPWSSQVVHQHGAIVSSIKLHIPALARQTMAEHIKSSLNFVAYSDNTDDPFWIVKRSSEKDKK
;
A
#
# COMPACT_ATOMS: atom_id res chain seq x y z
N ALA A 1 -1.29 -10.22 -7.85
CA ALA A 1 -1.34 -9.15 -8.86
C ALA A 1 0.08 -8.67 -9.22
N ALA A 2 0.90 -8.22 -8.27
CA ALA A 2 2.21 -7.61 -8.55
C ALA A 2 3.15 -8.50 -9.40
N ALA A 3 3.22 -9.80 -9.13
CA ALA A 3 4.02 -10.71 -9.95
C ALA A 3 3.54 -10.77 -11.40
N LEU A 4 2.22 -10.84 -11.61
CA LEU A 4 1.64 -10.86 -12.96
C LEU A 4 1.79 -9.50 -13.67
N CYS A 5 1.73 -8.40 -12.91
CA CYS A 5 2.02 -7.07 -13.43
C CYS A 5 3.49 -7.00 -13.90
N ALA A 6 4.44 -7.44 -13.08
CA ALA A 6 5.86 -7.44 -13.46
C ALA A 6 6.16 -8.28 -14.72
N ASP A 7 5.43 -9.39 -14.91
CA ASP A 7 5.56 -10.25 -16.09
C ASP A 7 5.09 -9.56 -17.38
N LYS A 8 4.10 -8.65 -17.29
CA LYS A 8 3.37 -8.13 -18.47
C LYS A 8 3.42 -6.61 -18.63
N ALA A 9 3.95 -5.86 -17.67
CA ALA A 9 3.89 -4.42 -17.69
C ALA A 9 4.58 -3.82 -18.91
N SER A 10 3.83 -2.99 -19.65
CA SER A 10 4.40 -2.19 -20.74
C SER A 10 5.21 -1.00 -20.20
N PRO A 11 6.07 -0.38 -21.02
CA PRO A 11 6.76 0.84 -20.64
C PRO A 11 5.82 1.95 -20.15
N GLU A 12 4.63 2.07 -20.75
CA GLU A 12 3.61 3.06 -20.38
C GLU A 12 3.02 2.75 -18.99
N ALA A 13 2.76 1.46 -18.71
CA ALA A 13 2.29 1.00 -17.40
C ALA A 13 3.32 1.31 -16.31
N ILE A 14 4.59 1.04 -16.59
CA ILE A 14 5.71 1.32 -15.68
C ILE A 14 5.82 2.83 -15.44
N ALA A 15 5.72 3.66 -16.48
CA ALA A 15 5.77 5.11 -16.35
C ALA A 15 4.64 5.67 -15.49
N GLN A 16 3.42 5.13 -15.62
CA GLN A 16 2.27 5.53 -14.79
C GLN A 16 2.48 5.14 -13.32
N LEU A 17 2.96 3.94 -13.04
CA LEU A 17 3.27 3.50 -11.67
C LEU A 17 4.37 4.34 -11.04
N ASP A 18 5.43 4.65 -11.78
CA ASP A 18 6.53 5.49 -11.33
C ASP A 18 6.09 6.92 -11.01
N SER A 19 5.22 7.48 -11.86
CA SER A 19 4.60 8.79 -11.64
C SER A 19 3.80 8.83 -10.34
N LEU A 20 2.94 7.83 -10.09
CA LEU A 20 2.13 7.76 -8.86
C LEU A 20 3.00 7.59 -7.62
N ALA A 21 4.01 6.73 -7.66
CA ALA A 21 4.96 6.55 -6.56
C ALA A 21 5.76 7.84 -6.27
N THR A 22 6.14 8.58 -7.31
CA THR A 22 6.83 9.87 -7.19
C THR A 22 5.94 10.93 -6.56
N GLU A 23 4.69 11.05 -6.99
CA GLU A 23 3.74 12.00 -6.40
C GLU A 23 3.38 11.63 -4.95
N PHE A 24 3.24 10.34 -4.64
CA PHE A 24 3.09 9.86 -3.27
C PHE A 24 4.27 10.29 -2.39
N LYS A 25 5.49 10.08 -2.86
CA LYS A 25 6.72 10.51 -2.17
C LYS A 25 6.73 12.01 -1.87
N LYS A 26 6.21 12.86 -2.77
CA LYS A 26 6.10 14.31 -2.55
C LYS A 26 5.02 14.69 -1.54
N ALA A 27 3.96 13.89 -1.45
CA ALA A 27 2.83 14.14 -0.55
C ALA A 27 3.15 13.75 0.91
N VAL A 28 3.96 12.71 1.14
CA VAL A 28 4.30 12.19 2.46
C VAL A 28 4.88 13.25 3.39
N PRO A 29 5.93 14.03 3.04
CA PRO A 29 6.51 15.02 3.94
C PRO A 29 5.57 16.18 4.30
N ARG A 30 4.56 16.42 3.46
CA ARG A 30 3.57 17.48 3.64
C ARG A 30 2.35 17.01 4.40
N MET A 31 2.24 15.72 4.66
CA MET A 31 1.07 15.07 5.26
C MET A 31 -0.24 15.45 4.55
N ASP A 32 -0.17 15.62 3.22
CA ASP A 32 -1.32 15.93 2.39
C ASP A 32 -2.19 14.68 2.22
N GLY A 33 -3.10 14.48 3.17
CA GLY A 33 -3.97 13.30 3.22
C GLY A 33 -4.83 13.12 1.96
N LYS A 34 -5.22 14.22 1.30
CA LYS A 34 -5.94 14.16 0.02
C LYS A 34 -5.01 13.60 -1.06
N ARG A 35 -3.82 14.18 -1.21
CA ARG A 35 -2.87 13.76 -2.23
C ARG A 35 -2.35 12.34 -2.00
N LEU A 36 -2.15 11.94 -0.73
CA LEU A 36 -1.80 10.57 -0.39
C LEU A 36 -2.83 9.57 -0.91
N LYS A 37 -4.13 9.82 -0.71
CA LYS A 37 -5.19 8.96 -1.22
C LYS A 37 -5.26 8.96 -2.75
N GLU A 38 -5.13 10.13 -3.38
CA GLU A 38 -5.17 10.30 -4.83
C GLU A 38 -4.00 9.63 -5.55
N THR A 39 -2.95 9.25 -4.84
CA THR A 39 -1.78 8.59 -5.42
C THR A 39 -1.67 7.13 -5.02
N ASP A 40 -1.93 6.78 -3.76
CA ASP A 40 -1.78 5.42 -3.24
C ASP A 40 -2.83 4.44 -3.80
N MET A 41 -4.12 4.80 -3.73
CA MET A 41 -5.17 3.92 -4.26
C MET A 41 -5.05 3.66 -5.76
N PRO A 42 -4.82 4.67 -6.61
CA PRO A 42 -4.57 4.44 -8.03
C PRO A 42 -3.31 3.61 -8.28
N PHE A 43 -2.25 3.77 -7.49
CA PHE A 43 -1.04 2.95 -7.60
C PHE A 43 -1.35 1.46 -7.43
N HIS A 44 -2.02 1.10 -6.35
CA HIS A 44 -2.41 -0.30 -6.09
C HIS A 44 -3.40 -0.82 -7.13
N LYS A 45 -4.39 0.00 -7.52
CA LYS A 45 -5.38 -0.35 -8.54
C LYS A 45 -4.72 -0.66 -9.88
N LEU A 46 -3.80 0.17 -10.34
CA LEU A 46 -3.08 -0.06 -11.61
C LEU A 46 -2.29 -1.36 -11.59
N ILE A 47 -1.62 -1.71 -10.50
CA ILE A 47 -0.89 -2.99 -10.38
C ILE A 47 -1.86 -4.17 -10.54
N VAL A 48 -3.07 -4.05 -10.00
CA VAL A 48 -4.10 -5.08 -10.15
C VAL A 48 -4.62 -5.14 -11.60
N GLU A 49 -4.90 -4.00 -12.22
CA GLU A 49 -5.38 -3.90 -13.60
C GLU A 49 -4.34 -4.45 -14.58
N TYR A 50 -3.08 -4.03 -14.46
CA TYR A 50 -1.98 -4.52 -15.31
C TYR A 50 -1.57 -5.97 -15.04
N SER A 51 -2.08 -6.61 -13.97
CA SER A 51 -1.97 -8.06 -13.82
C SER A 51 -2.67 -8.83 -14.96
N GLY A 52 -3.65 -8.19 -15.62
CA GLY A 52 -4.47 -8.79 -16.66
C GLY A 52 -5.36 -9.94 -16.17
N ASN A 53 -5.42 -10.18 -14.86
CA ASN A 53 -6.20 -11.27 -14.28
C ASN A 53 -7.58 -10.76 -13.83
N LYS A 54 -8.62 -11.11 -14.59
CA LYS A 54 -10.01 -10.68 -14.35
C LYS A 54 -10.54 -11.03 -12.96
N TYR A 55 -10.09 -12.14 -12.38
CA TYR A 55 -10.53 -12.56 -11.04
C TYR A 55 -9.91 -11.69 -9.94
N LEU A 56 -8.61 -11.35 -10.06
CA LEU A 56 -7.96 -10.42 -9.14
C LEU A 56 -8.54 -9.02 -9.25
N ILE A 57 -8.81 -8.55 -10.46
CA ILE A 57 -9.44 -7.24 -10.71
C ILE A 57 -10.82 -7.20 -10.05
N ARG A 58 -11.64 -8.24 -10.24
CA ARG A 58 -12.96 -8.33 -9.62
C ARG A 58 -12.86 -8.31 -8.08
N SER A 59 -12.04 -9.20 -7.50
CA SER A 59 -11.88 -9.28 -6.05
C SER A 59 -11.37 -7.97 -5.45
N TYR A 60 -10.43 -7.28 -6.13
CA TYR A 60 -9.96 -5.97 -5.69
C TYR A 60 -11.08 -4.93 -5.69
N ASN A 61 -11.90 -4.89 -6.74
CA ASN A 61 -13.02 -3.95 -6.84
C ASN A 61 -14.09 -4.21 -5.76
N GLU A 62 -14.32 -5.46 -5.40
CA GLU A 62 -15.23 -5.84 -4.30
C GLU A 62 -14.69 -5.38 -2.93
N LEU A 63 -13.37 -5.34 -2.74
CA LEU A 63 -12.71 -4.84 -1.53
C LEU A 63 -12.56 -3.32 -1.48
N LEU A 64 -12.69 -2.63 -2.62
CA LEU A 64 -12.37 -1.22 -2.76
C LEU A 64 -13.09 -0.30 -1.74
N PRO A 65 -14.39 -0.49 -1.42
CA PRO A 65 -15.06 0.33 -0.39
C PRO A 65 -14.36 0.23 0.98
N ASN A 66 -13.99 -0.98 1.39
CA ASN A 66 -13.30 -1.22 2.66
C ASN A 66 -11.90 -0.62 2.68
N LEU A 67 -11.15 -0.75 1.58
CA LEU A 67 -9.83 -0.14 1.42
C LEU A 67 -9.89 1.39 1.48
N THR A 68 -10.90 1.99 0.85
CA THR A 68 -11.12 3.45 0.88
C THR A 68 -11.43 3.94 2.29
N MET A 69 -12.24 3.20 3.04
CA MET A 69 -12.55 3.51 4.42
C MET A 69 -11.31 3.39 5.31
N TYR A 70 -10.52 2.33 5.14
CA TYR A 70 -9.26 2.12 5.84
C TYR A 70 -8.27 3.28 5.59
N GLN A 71 -8.06 3.69 4.36
CA GLN A 71 -7.22 4.85 4.05
C GLN A 71 -7.78 6.17 4.59
N GLY A 72 -9.09 6.25 4.78
CA GLY A 72 -9.74 7.40 5.40
C GLY A 72 -9.27 7.67 6.83
N SER A 73 -8.79 6.64 7.52
CA SER A 73 -8.26 6.74 8.88
C SER A 73 -6.78 7.13 8.96
N TRP A 74 -6.01 7.03 7.87
CA TRP A 74 -4.57 7.31 7.85
C TRP A 74 -4.14 8.65 8.47
N PRO A 75 -4.82 9.81 8.19
CA PRO A 75 -4.43 11.08 8.79
C PRO A 75 -4.45 11.09 10.31
N LYS A 76 -5.20 10.17 10.93
CA LYS A 76 -5.26 10.05 12.40
C LYS A 76 -4.02 9.37 12.98
N PHE A 77 -3.32 8.58 12.18
CA PHE A 77 -2.20 7.74 12.61
C PHE A 77 -0.84 8.29 12.18
N ILE A 78 -0.83 9.19 11.21
CA ILE A 78 0.40 9.76 10.68
C ILE A 78 0.64 11.07 11.41
N SER A 79 1.61 11.06 12.35
CA SER A 79 2.08 12.30 13.00
C SER A 79 2.74 13.22 11.98
N PRO A 80 2.53 14.55 12.06
CA PRO A 80 3.28 15.53 11.26
C PRO A 80 4.78 15.51 11.54
N ASP A 81 5.19 14.82 12.59
CA ASP A 81 6.60 14.63 12.91
C ASP A 81 7.25 13.76 11.84
N GLN A 82 8.13 14.36 11.05
CA GLN A 82 8.89 13.71 9.98
C GLN A 82 9.82 12.59 10.49
N SER A 83 9.98 12.45 11.80
CA SER A 83 10.72 11.35 12.43
C SER A 83 9.98 10.02 12.40
N ASN A 84 8.73 9.99 11.93
CA ASN A 84 7.96 8.76 11.87
C ASN A 84 8.60 7.76 10.87
N PRO A 85 9.15 6.64 11.34
CA PRO A 85 9.83 5.65 10.49
C PRO A 85 8.93 5.09 9.38
N TRP A 86 7.60 5.09 9.60
CA TRP A 86 6.63 4.62 8.60
C TRP A 86 6.66 5.46 7.32
N SER A 87 6.78 6.79 7.45
CA SER A 87 6.76 7.68 6.28
C SER A 87 7.90 7.37 5.30
N SER A 88 9.11 7.17 5.81
CA SER A 88 10.26 6.81 4.98
C SER A 88 10.15 5.38 4.45
N GLN A 89 9.65 4.46 5.25
CA GLN A 89 9.49 3.06 4.89
C GLN A 89 8.47 2.87 3.75
N VAL A 90 7.29 3.49 3.84
CA VAL A 90 6.26 3.34 2.80
C VAL A 90 6.71 3.92 1.46
N VAL A 91 7.41 5.06 1.48
CA VAL A 91 7.99 5.65 0.27
C VAL A 91 9.03 4.72 -0.35
N HIS A 92 9.92 4.16 0.47
CA HIS A 92 10.93 3.20 0.00
C HIS A 92 10.28 1.96 -0.61
N GLN A 93 9.24 1.43 0.03
CA GLN A 93 8.53 0.24 -0.44
C GLN A 93 7.82 0.47 -1.78
N HIS A 94 7.15 1.61 -1.97
CA HIS A 94 6.57 1.95 -3.29
C HIS A 94 7.65 1.99 -4.37
N GLY A 95 8.79 2.61 -4.11
CA GLY A 95 9.93 2.62 -5.03
C GLY A 95 10.47 1.21 -5.34
N ALA A 96 10.56 0.34 -4.34
CA ALA A 96 11.00 -1.05 -4.51
C ALA A 96 10.01 -1.86 -5.36
N ILE A 97 8.69 -1.66 -5.18
CA ILE A 97 7.65 -2.29 -6.00
C ILE A 97 7.80 -1.84 -7.45
N VAL A 98 7.90 -0.54 -7.73
CA VAL A 98 8.09 -0.02 -9.10
C VAL A 98 9.36 -0.60 -9.71
N SER A 99 10.47 -0.61 -8.98
CA SER A 99 11.74 -1.12 -9.46
C SER A 99 11.65 -2.60 -9.82
N SER A 100 10.99 -3.42 -9.01
CA SER A 100 10.82 -4.84 -9.27
C SER A 100 9.95 -5.13 -10.50
N ILE A 101 8.91 -4.30 -10.73
CA ILE A 101 8.07 -4.36 -11.93
C ILE A 101 8.86 -3.93 -13.16
N LYS A 102 9.60 -2.82 -13.07
CA LYS A 102 10.45 -2.29 -14.15
C LYS A 102 11.55 -3.27 -14.58
N LEU A 103 12.09 -4.02 -13.64
CA LEU A 103 13.10 -5.05 -13.92
C LEU A 103 12.47 -6.37 -14.42
N HIS A 104 11.15 -6.45 -14.51
CA HIS A 104 10.44 -7.66 -14.90
C HIS A 104 10.84 -8.88 -14.05
N ILE A 105 10.90 -8.72 -12.71
CA ILE A 105 11.23 -9.78 -11.76
C ILE A 105 9.98 -10.15 -10.94
N PRO A 106 9.13 -11.10 -11.41
CA PRO A 106 7.84 -11.42 -10.77
C PRO A 106 7.96 -11.85 -9.30
N ALA A 107 8.98 -12.64 -8.97
CA ALA A 107 9.19 -13.11 -7.60
C ALA A 107 9.49 -11.95 -6.65
N LEU A 108 10.33 -10.99 -7.08
CA LEU A 108 10.65 -9.80 -6.30
C LEU A 108 9.44 -8.87 -6.16
N ALA A 109 8.69 -8.64 -7.24
CA ALA A 109 7.48 -7.83 -7.20
C ALA A 109 6.42 -8.39 -6.25
N ARG A 110 6.27 -9.72 -6.21
CA ARG A 110 5.43 -10.40 -5.22
C ARG A 110 5.91 -10.16 -3.80
N GLN A 111 7.20 -10.33 -3.56
CA GLN A 111 7.78 -10.19 -2.23
C GLN A 111 7.66 -8.75 -1.72
N THR A 112 8.10 -7.77 -2.51
CA THR A 112 8.05 -6.35 -2.11
C THR A 112 6.63 -5.87 -1.83
N MET A 113 5.65 -6.29 -2.65
CA MET A 113 4.25 -5.97 -2.40
C MET A 113 3.74 -6.65 -1.11
N ALA A 114 4.07 -7.91 -0.87
CA ALA A 114 3.64 -8.61 0.34
C ALA A 114 4.21 -7.97 1.61
N GLU A 115 5.48 -7.55 1.58
CA GLU A 115 6.13 -6.84 2.69
C GLU A 115 5.48 -5.46 2.93
N HIS A 116 5.18 -4.73 1.85
CA HIS A 116 4.49 -3.46 1.92
C HIS A 116 3.11 -3.57 2.58
N ILE A 117 2.27 -4.51 2.14
CA ILE A 117 0.95 -4.72 2.73
C ILE A 117 1.04 -5.16 4.20
N LYS A 118 1.97 -6.07 4.54
CA LYS A 118 2.18 -6.49 5.93
C LYS A 118 2.62 -5.34 6.82
N SER A 119 3.54 -4.50 6.37
CA SER A 119 4.01 -3.37 7.15
C SER A 119 2.92 -2.31 7.36
N SER A 120 2.08 -2.07 6.36
CA SER A 120 0.94 -1.16 6.46
C SER A 120 -0.10 -1.67 7.47
N LEU A 121 -0.40 -2.98 7.48
CA LEU A 121 -1.29 -3.60 8.47
C LEU A 121 -0.71 -3.51 9.89
N ASN A 122 0.58 -3.79 10.05
CA ASN A 122 1.26 -3.70 11.34
C ASN A 122 1.25 -2.27 11.87
N PHE A 123 1.49 -1.28 11.02
CA PHE A 123 1.46 0.12 11.42
C PHE A 123 0.10 0.50 12.03
N VAL A 124 -0.99 0.12 11.37
CA VAL A 124 -2.34 0.36 11.88
C VAL A 124 -2.58 -0.42 13.18
N ALA A 125 -2.11 -1.67 13.27
CA ALA A 125 -2.29 -2.50 14.46
C ALA A 125 -1.54 -1.95 15.70
N TYR A 126 -0.48 -1.20 15.53
CA TYR A 126 0.32 -0.62 16.62
C TYR A 126 -0.02 0.83 16.97
N SER A 127 -0.86 1.51 16.18
CA SER A 127 -1.33 2.83 16.55
C SER A 127 -2.31 2.72 17.70
N ASP A 128 -2.04 3.42 18.83
CA ASP A 128 -2.74 3.26 20.13
C ASP A 128 -4.19 3.78 20.19
N ASN A 129 -4.88 3.89 19.08
CA ASN A 129 -6.24 4.38 19.05
C ASN A 129 -7.22 3.24 19.31
N THR A 130 -7.52 2.96 20.58
CA THR A 130 -8.38 1.88 21.07
C THR A 130 -9.87 2.05 20.76
N ASP A 131 -10.29 3.20 20.24
CA ASP A 131 -11.70 3.54 20.02
C ASP A 131 -12.19 3.28 18.58
N ASP A 132 -11.35 2.74 17.68
CA ASP A 132 -11.72 2.47 16.30
C ASP A 132 -12.19 1.01 16.14
N PRO A 133 -13.39 0.74 15.58
CA PRO A 133 -13.95 -0.60 15.42
C PRO A 133 -13.14 -1.57 14.55
N PHE A 134 -12.08 -1.10 13.87
CA PHE A 134 -11.16 -1.95 13.10
C PHE A 134 -10.19 -2.79 13.94
N TRP A 135 -10.14 -2.64 15.27
CA TRP A 135 -9.19 -3.29 16.19
C TRP A 135 -9.53 -4.72 16.61
N ILE A 136 -10.43 -5.37 15.92
CA ILE A 136 -10.81 -6.77 16.22
C ILE A 136 -9.62 -7.75 16.10
N VAL A 137 -8.56 -7.39 15.38
CA VAL A 137 -7.39 -8.27 15.18
C VAL A 137 -6.44 -8.32 16.39
N LYS A 138 -6.48 -7.32 17.29
CA LYS A 138 -5.56 -7.25 18.44
C LYS A 138 -5.84 -8.26 19.56
N ARG A 139 -7.03 -8.85 19.62
CA ARG A 139 -7.44 -9.71 20.75
C ARG A 139 -7.03 -11.18 20.66
N SER A 140 -6.56 -11.65 19.51
CA SER A 140 -6.19 -13.05 19.34
C SER A 140 -4.74 -13.39 19.73
N SER A 141 -3.84 -12.41 19.79
CA SER A 141 -2.42 -12.67 20.08
C SER A 141 -2.03 -12.60 21.56
N GLU A 142 -2.88 -12.07 22.45
CA GLU A 142 -2.58 -11.98 23.88
C GLU A 142 -3.12 -13.14 24.71
N LYS A 143 -3.96 -14.02 24.15
CA LYS A 143 -4.51 -15.16 24.88
C LYS A 143 -3.62 -16.42 24.88
N ASP A 144 -2.58 -16.45 24.07
CA ASP A 144 -1.67 -17.62 23.98
C ASP A 144 -0.40 -17.47 24.84
N LYS A 145 -0.36 -16.50 25.75
CA LYS A 145 0.73 -16.35 26.75
C LYS A 145 0.17 -16.35 28.17
N LYS A 146 -0.44 -17.49 28.58
CA LYS A 146 -0.57 -17.86 29.98
C LYS A 146 -0.45 -19.35 30.12
#